data_75d51c0ce1d93d1366bcb12883419618
#
_entry.id   75d51c0ce1d93d1366bcb12883419618
#
_cell.length_a   1.000
_cell.length_b   1.000
_cell.length_c   1.000
_cell.angle_alpha   90.00
_cell.angle_beta   90.00
_cell.angle_gamma   90.00
#
_symmetry.space_group_name_H-M   'P 1'
#
loop_
_entity.id
_entity.type
_entity.pdbx_description
1 polymer ?
#
loop_
_entity_poly.entity_id
_entity_poly.type
_entity_poly.pdbx_seq_one_letter_code
_entity_poly.pdbx_strand_id
1 'polypeptide(L)'
;MAHDYLIIGAGPAGLQLAALLERDGRDCAVLERGSGPGEFFTRYPRHRTLISINKVHTGHSDPERRLRVDWNSLLSDDPELLFTRYSPRYFPHADDMVRYLADFAAATGVRAHYGVDVTRISRDDDGFAVVDDGGRTWRASRLVMATGVSRLHVPPIPGIEHVERYDAFDTDPESFTDQRVLVIGKGNSGFETADSLVEHAAVIHVAGPHSVKLAWRTHYVGHLRAVNNNFLDTYQLKSENAVLDGAVELIEPRPGGGFRVVLRYARSAEGLRELEYDRVIACTGFRFDASVFDEGCRPALVIDDRFPEQTSAFESTTVPGLHFAGTLTQQRDFKKSTSGFIHGFRYGVRALHRILSARHHDTPWPSTGLPPSPEAIGEAIVARVNRSSALWQQFAVMGDVVTVDGGTARYQEEVPVAYLADGGLGSAEHRFVATLEYGPDHDAVDPFDASVPRVAENDAENAHEASYLHPVVRHYRDGALTATHHLAENLENRWDLPEVHQRPLAMFVKECLAGA
;
A
#
# COMPACT_ATOMS: atom_id res chain seq x y z
N MET A 1 -29.16 -11.74 14.62
CA MET A 1 -28.24 -12.84 14.27
C MET A 1 -26.85 -12.24 14.18
N ALA A 2 -25.83 -12.99 14.54
CA ALA A 2 -24.44 -12.53 14.40
C ALA A 2 -23.94 -12.94 13.00
N HIS A 3 -23.23 -12.04 12.33
CA HIS A 3 -22.54 -12.33 11.08
C HIS A 3 -21.27 -13.15 11.33
N ASP A 4 -20.83 -13.92 10.35
CA ASP A 4 -19.50 -14.55 10.40
C ASP A 4 -18.41 -13.48 10.34
N TYR A 5 -18.62 -12.46 9.47
CA TYR A 5 -17.72 -11.35 9.26
C TYR A 5 -18.46 -10.01 9.21
N LEU A 6 -17.94 -9.03 9.92
CA LEU A 6 -18.36 -7.64 9.77
C LEU A 6 -17.18 -6.81 9.30
N ILE A 7 -17.35 -6.09 8.21
CA ILE A 7 -16.30 -5.27 7.59
C ILE A 7 -16.64 -3.79 7.82
N ILE A 8 -15.72 -3.03 8.38
CA ILE A 8 -15.91 -1.58 8.59
C ILE A 8 -15.14 -0.83 7.50
N GLY A 9 -15.90 -0.14 6.65
CA GLY A 9 -15.42 0.65 5.51
C GLY A 9 -15.69 0.00 4.15
N ALA A 10 -16.42 0.68 3.26
CA ALA A 10 -16.67 0.32 1.88
C ALA A 10 -15.71 1.01 0.91
N GLY A 11 -14.44 1.13 1.29
CA GLY A 11 -13.35 1.50 0.40
C GLY A 11 -12.89 0.31 -0.45
N PRO A 12 -11.86 0.49 -1.29
CA PRO A 12 -11.36 -0.56 -2.20
C PRO A 12 -11.12 -1.91 -1.52
N ALA A 13 -10.50 -1.91 -0.33
CA ALA A 13 -10.17 -3.15 0.38
C ALA A 13 -11.39 -3.85 0.95
N GLY A 14 -12.31 -3.09 1.57
CA GLY A 14 -13.54 -3.64 2.14
C GLY A 14 -14.46 -4.23 1.07
N LEU A 15 -14.63 -3.53 -0.05
CA LEU A 15 -15.42 -4.00 -1.17
C LEU A 15 -14.85 -5.28 -1.79
N GLN A 16 -13.52 -5.32 -2.03
CA GLN A 16 -12.90 -6.52 -2.59
C GLN A 16 -12.99 -7.72 -1.65
N LEU A 17 -12.77 -7.52 -0.33
CA LEU A 17 -12.91 -8.61 0.64
C LEU A 17 -14.35 -9.11 0.72
N ALA A 18 -15.33 -8.20 0.77
CA ALA A 18 -16.74 -8.54 0.79
C ALA A 18 -17.15 -9.33 -0.47
N ALA A 19 -16.70 -8.87 -1.65
CA ALA A 19 -16.97 -9.57 -2.91
C ALA A 19 -16.43 -11.01 -2.92
N LEU A 20 -15.21 -11.22 -2.36
CA LEU A 20 -14.62 -12.56 -2.23
C LEU A 20 -15.40 -13.45 -1.25
N LEU A 21 -15.81 -12.90 -0.10
CA LEU A 21 -16.60 -13.62 0.91
C LEU A 21 -18.00 -13.97 0.39
N GLU A 22 -18.70 -13.03 -0.26
CA GLU A 22 -20.01 -13.24 -0.87
C GLU A 22 -19.97 -14.30 -1.97
N ARG A 23 -18.97 -14.25 -2.83
CA ARG A 23 -18.73 -15.27 -3.87
C ARG A 23 -18.64 -16.68 -3.28
N ASP A 24 -17.98 -16.81 -2.13
CA ASP A 24 -17.82 -18.09 -1.44
C ASP A 24 -19.03 -18.43 -0.54
N GLY A 25 -20.13 -17.63 -0.60
CA GLY A 25 -21.35 -17.86 0.16
C GLY A 25 -21.20 -17.62 1.67
N ARG A 26 -20.22 -16.81 2.10
CA ARG A 26 -19.98 -16.51 3.52
C ARG A 26 -20.93 -15.40 3.99
N ASP A 27 -21.37 -15.50 5.25
CA ASP A 27 -22.21 -14.44 5.84
C ASP A 27 -21.33 -13.26 6.25
N CYS A 28 -21.40 -12.19 5.46
CA CYS A 28 -20.71 -10.95 5.74
C CYS A 28 -21.59 -9.73 5.52
N ALA A 29 -21.27 -8.63 6.21
CA ALA A 29 -21.87 -7.32 5.97
C ALA A 29 -20.78 -6.24 6.01
N VAL A 30 -20.99 -5.16 5.25
CA VAL A 30 -20.12 -3.99 5.23
C VAL A 30 -20.84 -2.80 5.82
N LEU A 31 -20.20 -2.09 6.77
CA LEU A 31 -20.71 -0.83 7.31
C LEU A 31 -19.85 0.32 6.77
N GLU A 32 -20.50 1.33 6.20
CA GLU A 32 -19.84 2.51 5.64
C GLU A 32 -20.55 3.77 6.12
N ARG A 33 -19.77 4.71 6.69
CA ARG A 33 -20.32 5.99 7.17
C ARG A 33 -20.76 6.93 6.05
N GLY A 34 -20.13 6.82 4.89
CA GLY A 34 -20.48 7.60 3.71
C GLY A 34 -21.81 7.18 3.10
N SER A 35 -22.34 8.00 2.20
CA SER A 35 -23.58 7.74 1.48
C SER A 35 -23.42 6.73 0.34
N GLY A 36 -22.20 6.30 0.05
CA GLY A 36 -21.87 5.34 -1.01
C GLY A 36 -20.46 4.76 -0.83
N PRO A 37 -20.04 3.86 -1.73
CA PRO A 37 -18.73 3.25 -1.66
C PRO A 37 -17.63 4.26 -2.01
N GLY A 38 -16.45 4.09 -1.38
CA GLY A 38 -15.29 4.91 -1.69
C GLY A 38 -15.36 6.35 -1.19
N GLU A 39 -16.06 6.62 -0.08
CA GLU A 39 -16.22 7.95 0.51
C GLU A 39 -14.89 8.73 0.64
N PHE A 40 -13.78 8.05 0.90
CA PHE A 40 -12.46 8.70 0.91
C PHE A 40 -12.18 9.47 -0.38
N PHE A 41 -12.53 8.92 -1.54
CA PHE A 41 -12.26 9.52 -2.86
C PHE A 41 -13.23 10.64 -3.23
N THR A 42 -14.34 10.83 -2.51
CA THR A 42 -15.19 12.02 -2.66
C THR A 42 -14.50 13.27 -2.12
N ARG A 43 -13.59 13.12 -1.14
CA ARG A 43 -12.87 14.20 -0.45
C ARG A 43 -11.40 14.31 -0.83
N TYR A 44 -10.74 13.17 -1.11
CA TYR A 44 -9.29 13.11 -1.30
C TYR A 44 -8.91 12.42 -2.62
N PRO A 45 -7.75 12.77 -3.20
CA PRO A 45 -6.94 13.93 -2.84
C PRO A 45 -7.74 15.23 -2.99
N ARG A 46 -7.38 16.27 -2.27
CA ARG A 46 -8.13 17.55 -2.26
C ARG A 46 -8.17 18.19 -3.65
N HIS A 47 -7.10 18.07 -4.42
CA HIS A 47 -6.98 18.60 -5.78
C HIS A 47 -7.39 17.59 -6.86
N ARG A 48 -8.04 16.50 -6.48
CA ARG A 48 -8.75 15.52 -7.30
C ARG A 48 -7.88 14.69 -8.26
N THR A 49 -6.56 14.82 -8.29
CA THR A 49 -5.68 14.01 -9.14
C THR A 49 -5.11 12.83 -8.35
N LEU A 50 -5.42 11.60 -8.77
CA LEU A 50 -4.82 10.39 -8.20
C LEU A 50 -3.37 10.25 -8.67
N ILE A 51 -2.48 9.95 -7.73
CA ILE A 51 -1.06 9.68 -8.02
C ILE A 51 -0.77 8.21 -8.37
N SER A 52 -1.79 7.35 -8.31
CA SER A 52 -1.75 5.98 -8.78
C SER A 52 -1.85 5.93 -10.29
N ILE A 53 -0.90 5.25 -10.94
CA ILE A 53 -0.84 5.21 -12.40
C ILE A 53 -1.95 4.35 -12.99
N ASN A 54 -2.39 4.76 -14.19
CA ASN A 54 -3.43 4.10 -14.97
C ASN A 54 -2.94 3.95 -16.42
N LYS A 55 -2.17 2.92 -16.71
CA LYS A 55 -1.61 2.69 -18.04
C LYS A 55 -2.57 1.85 -18.88
N VAL A 56 -3.32 2.51 -19.77
CA VAL A 56 -4.31 1.84 -20.64
C VAL A 56 -3.61 1.10 -21.80
N HIS A 57 -2.66 1.75 -22.47
CA HIS A 57 -1.97 1.20 -23.63
C HIS A 57 -0.66 0.52 -23.21
N THR A 58 -0.67 -0.80 -23.04
CA THR A 58 0.47 -1.58 -22.54
C THR A 58 1.17 -2.41 -23.61
N GLY A 59 0.51 -2.68 -24.75
CA GLY A 59 0.98 -3.64 -25.75
C GLY A 59 0.86 -5.11 -25.33
N HIS A 60 0.34 -5.40 -24.12
CA HIS A 60 0.16 -6.76 -23.61
C HIS A 60 -1.31 -7.19 -23.67
N SER A 61 -1.56 -8.43 -24.08
CA SER A 61 -2.88 -9.06 -24.05
C SER A 61 -3.16 -9.81 -22.72
N ASP A 62 -2.13 -10.25 -22.01
CA ASP A 62 -2.26 -10.96 -20.73
C ASP A 62 -2.88 -10.04 -19.66
N PRO A 63 -4.05 -10.39 -19.09
CA PRO A 63 -4.75 -9.55 -18.11
C PRO A 63 -3.93 -9.31 -16.83
N GLU A 64 -3.23 -10.34 -16.34
CA GLU A 64 -2.43 -10.23 -15.11
C GLU A 64 -1.21 -9.31 -15.33
N ARG A 65 -0.54 -9.43 -16.48
CA ARG A 65 0.58 -8.56 -16.82
C ARG A 65 0.15 -7.10 -16.96
N ARG A 66 -1.06 -6.83 -17.48
CA ARG A 66 -1.62 -5.47 -17.54
C ARG A 66 -1.80 -4.85 -16.15
N LEU A 67 -2.15 -5.65 -15.15
CA LEU A 67 -2.28 -5.18 -13.77
C LEU A 67 -0.96 -4.71 -13.14
N ARG A 68 0.22 -5.01 -13.72
CA ARG A 68 1.49 -4.43 -13.26
C ARG A 68 1.53 -2.91 -13.37
N VAL A 69 0.78 -2.33 -14.30
CA VAL A 69 0.75 -0.89 -14.58
C VAL A 69 -0.66 -0.29 -14.50
N ASP A 70 -1.64 -1.06 -14.06
CA ASP A 70 -2.94 -0.62 -13.59
C ASP A 70 -2.95 -0.66 -12.05
N TRP A 71 -2.79 0.50 -11.42
CA TRP A 71 -2.68 0.60 -9.98
C TRP A 71 -4.02 0.87 -9.28
N ASN A 72 -5.11 0.88 -10.00
CA ASN A 72 -6.41 1.30 -9.51
C ASN A 72 -7.47 0.19 -9.49
N SER A 73 -7.37 -0.79 -10.40
CA SER A 73 -8.34 -1.88 -10.45
C SER A 73 -8.28 -2.78 -9.22
N LEU A 74 -9.43 -3.17 -8.73
CA LEU A 74 -9.61 -4.26 -7.78
C LEU A 74 -9.53 -5.60 -8.51
N LEU A 75 -9.30 -6.68 -7.76
CA LEU A 75 -9.33 -8.04 -8.32
C LEU A 75 -10.78 -8.51 -8.45
N SER A 76 -11.15 -8.89 -9.66
CA SER A 76 -12.47 -9.43 -10.01
C SER A 76 -12.32 -10.52 -11.05
N ASP A 77 -13.26 -11.47 -11.07
CA ASP A 77 -13.38 -12.48 -12.12
C ASP A 77 -14.07 -11.90 -13.37
N ASP A 78 -14.69 -10.72 -13.26
CA ASP A 78 -15.28 -10.00 -14.38
C ASP A 78 -14.20 -9.12 -15.06
N PRO A 79 -13.82 -9.42 -16.31
CA PRO A 79 -12.83 -8.66 -17.06
C PRO A 79 -13.30 -7.24 -17.43
N GLU A 80 -14.59 -6.95 -17.29
CA GLU A 80 -15.14 -5.63 -17.54
C GLU A 80 -14.96 -4.68 -16.35
N LEU A 81 -14.76 -5.20 -15.14
CA LEU A 81 -14.55 -4.42 -13.91
C LEU A 81 -13.10 -3.96 -13.75
N LEU A 82 -12.56 -3.31 -14.77
CA LEU A 82 -11.22 -2.71 -14.75
C LEU A 82 -11.31 -1.19 -14.70
N PHE A 83 -10.56 -0.57 -13.81
CA PHE A 83 -10.49 0.89 -13.68
C PHE A 83 -10.01 1.58 -14.97
N THR A 84 -9.18 0.92 -15.78
CA THR A 84 -8.71 1.42 -17.08
C THR A 84 -9.85 1.75 -18.06
N ARG A 85 -11.07 1.30 -17.82
CA ARG A 85 -12.26 1.64 -18.60
C ARG A 85 -12.93 2.95 -18.18
N TYR A 86 -12.61 3.45 -16.98
CA TYR A 86 -13.20 4.66 -16.40
C TYR A 86 -12.39 5.92 -16.73
N SER A 87 -11.11 5.79 -17.00
CA SER A 87 -10.26 6.92 -17.32
C SER A 87 -9.18 6.56 -18.33
N PRO A 88 -8.96 7.37 -19.39
CA PRO A 88 -7.82 7.23 -20.29
C PRO A 88 -6.55 7.91 -19.75
N ARG A 89 -6.66 8.68 -18.66
CA ARG A 89 -5.56 9.48 -18.11
C ARG A 89 -4.58 8.59 -17.36
N TYR A 90 -3.28 8.89 -17.48
CA TYR A 90 -2.22 8.21 -16.73
C TYR A 90 -2.30 8.49 -15.23
N PHE A 91 -2.60 9.73 -14.85
CA PHE A 91 -3.00 10.13 -13.51
C PHE A 91 -4.48 10.51 -13.55
N PRO A 92 -5.38 9.61 -13.13
CA PRO A 92 -6.82 9.80 -13.28
C PRO A 92 -7.39 10.76 -12.24
N HIS A 93 -8.63 11.18 -12.45
CA HIS A 93 -9.38 11.98 -11.49
C HIS A 93 -10.01 11.09 -10.41
N ALA A 94 -10.08 11.59 -9.18
CA ALA A 94 -10.67 10.84 -8.07
C ALA A 94 -12.14 10.48 -8.27
N ASP A 95 -12.90 11.28 -9.02
CA ASP A 95 -14.31 10.98 -9.35
C ASP A 95 -14.44 9.73 -10.23
N ASP A 96 -13.42 9.42 -11.06
CA ASP A 96 -13.38 8.16 -11.80
C ASP A 96 -13.32 6.97 -10.85
N MET A 97 -12.57 7.09 -9.74
CA MET A 97 -12.50 6.06 -8.71
C MET A 97 -13.82 5.89 -7.97
N VAL A 98 -14.52 6.99 -7.64
CA VAL A 98 -15.84 6.94 -6.99
C VAL A 98 -16.83 6.16 -7.87
N ARG A 99 -16.89 6.48 -9.17
CA ARG A 99 -17.75 5.77 -10.13
C ARG A 99 -17.38 4.29 -10.25
N TYR A 100 -16.10 4.00 -10.40
CA TYR A 100 -15.60 2.63 -10.48
C TYR A 100 -15.98 1.79 -9.27
N LEU A 101 -15.80 2.32 -8.04
CA LEU A 101 -16.15 1.59 -6.81
C LEU A 101 -17.65 1.39 -6.66
N ALA A 102 -18.47 2.33 -7.11
CA ALA A 102 -19.93 2.16 -7.14
C ALA A 102 -20.34 1.02 -8.07
N ASP A 103 -19.80 0.97 -9.28
CA ASP A 103 -20.09 -0.08 -10.24
C ASP A 103 -19.53 -1.44 -9.79
N PHE A 104 -18.34 -1.44 -9.15
CA PHE A 104 -17.77 -2.65 -8.56
C PHE A 104 -18.68 -3.24 -7.48
N ALA A 105 -19.16 -2.40 -6.55
CA ALA A 105 -20.05 -2.84 -5.49
C ALA A 105 -21.38 -3.40 -6.05
N ALA A 106 -21.95 -2.73 -7.05
CA ALA A 106 -23.19 -3.16 -7.72
C ALA A 106 -23.02 -4.48 -8.48
N ALA A 107 -21.95 -4.61 -9.26
CA ALA A 107 -21.71 -5.79 -10.10
C ALA A 107 -21.35 -7.03 -9.26
N THR A 108 -20.69 -6.86 -8.11
CA THR A 108 -20.31 -7.96 -7.22
C THR A 108 -21.37 -8.31 -6.18
N GLY A 109 -22.45 -7.52 -6.08
CA GLY A 109 -23.56 -7.78 -5.18
C GLY A 109 -23.24 -7.62 -3.69
N VAL A 110 -22.20 -6.84 -3.34
CA VAL A 110 -21.76 -6.64 -1.96
C VAL A 110 -22.88 -6.05 -1.09
N ARG A 111 -23.17 -6.71 0.03
CA ARG A 111 -24.16 -6.25 1.03
C ARG A 111 -23.55 -5.15 1.91
N ALA A 112 -23.60 -3.90 1.43
CA ALA A 112 -23.12 -2.74 2.16
C ALA A 112 -24.26 -1.91 2.74
N HIS A 113 -24.10 -1.45 3.97
CA HIS A 113 -24.98 -0.52 4.67
C HIS A 113 -24.28 0.84 4.71
N TYR A 114 -24.81 1.79 3.95
CA TYR A 114 -24.30 3.16 3.84
C TYR A 114 -24.98 4.09 4.85
N GLY A 115 -24.32 5.20 5.21
CA GLY A 115 -24.80 6.13 6.22
C GLY A 115 -24.77 5.55 7.63
N VAL A 116 -23.86 4.59 7.89
CA VAL A 116 -23.74 3.90 9.17
C VAL A 116 -22.37 4.24 9.77
N ASP A 117 -22.33 5.23 10.67
CA ASP A 117 -21.10 5.62 11.37
C ASP A 117 -20.91 4.78 12.64
N VAL A 118 -19.81 4.06 12.70
CA VAL A 118 -19.48 3.21 13.86
C VAL A 118 -18.91 4.08 14.96
N THR A 119 -19.62 4.12 16.09
CA THR A 119 -19.27 4.95 17.24
C THR A 119 -18.58 4.18 18.36
N ARG A 120 -18.84 2.86 18.45
CA ARG A 120 -18.26 2.01 19.49
C ARG A 120 -18.09 0.58 19.03
N ILE A 121 -16.96 -0.02 19.40
CA ILE A 121 -16.65 -1.43 19.20
C ILE A 121 -16.28 -2.03 20.56
N SER A 122 -16.97 -3.09 20.95
CA SER A 122 -16.67 -3.89 22.14
C SER A 122 -16.56 -5.37 21.76
N ARG A 123 -15.97 -6.16 22.63
CA ARG A 123 -15.82 -7.62 22.47
C ARG A 123 -16.26 -8.33 23.73
N ASP A 124 -17.03 -9.40 23.56
CA ASP A 124 -17.45 -10.33 24.61
C ASP A 124 -17.11 -11.78 24.21
N ASP A 125 -17.60 -12.75 24.96
CA ASP A 125 -17.35 -14.18 24.69
C ASP A 125 -18.00 -14.66 23.36
N ASP A 126 -19.06 -13.96 22.92
CA ASP A 126 -19.81 -14.28 21.68
C ASP A 126 -19.21 -13.59 20.42
N GLY A 127 -18.16 -12.77 20.58
CA GLY A 127 -17.49 -12.05 19.49
C GLY A 127 -17.53 -10.53 19.64
N PHE A 128 -17.69 -9.82 18.53
CA PHE A 128 -17.71 -8.36 18.48
C PHE A 128 -19.14 -7.81 18.50
N ALA A 129 -19.33 -6.75 19.27
CA ALA A 129 -20.51 -5.90 19.24
C ALA A 129 -20.12 -4.51 18.77
N VAL A 130 -20.68 -4.08 17.63
CA VAL A 130 -20.40 -2.81 16.96
C VAL A 130 -21.66 -1.95 17.01
N VAL A 131 -21.57 -0.77 17.61
CA VAL A 131 -22.67 0.17 17.76
C VAL A 131 -22.49 1.32 16.77
N ASP A 132 -23.54 1.63 16.02
CA ASP A 132 -23.60 2.76 15.11
C ASP A 132 -24.18 4.03 15.78
N ASP A 133 -24.13 5.15 15.06
CA ASP A 133 -24.65 6.45 15.49
C ASP A 133 -26.18 6.48 15.67
N GLY A 134 -26.90 5.55 15.03
CA GLY A 134 -28.33 5.31 15.25
C GLY A 134 -28.64 4.48 16.49
N GLY A 135 -27.61 4.00 17.22
CA GLY A 135 -27.75 3.13 18.40
C GLY A 135 -28.04 1.66 18.08
N ARG A 136 -28.00 1.26 16.81
CA ARG A 136 -28.14 -0.14 16.42
C ARG A 136 -26.85 -0.90 16.75
N THR A 137 -27.01 -2.12 17.27
CA THR A 137 -25.89 -3.02 17.54
C THR A 137 -25.81 -4.12 16.49
N TRP A 138 -24.67 -4.20 15.85
CA TRP A 138 -24.28 -5.26 14.91
C TRP A 138 -23.38 -6.26 15.63
N ARG A 139 -23.56 -7.54 15.36
CA ARG A 139 -22.75 -8.59 15.97
C ARG A 139 -22.03 -9.41 14.92
N ALA A 140 -20.79 -9.79 15.20
CA ALA A 140 -20.03 -10.67 14.32
C ALA A 140 -19.02 -11.50 15.12
N SER A 141 -18.76 -12.70 14.63
CA SER A 141 -17.69 -13.57 15.17
C SER A 141 -16.31 -12.97 14.90
N ARG A 142 -16.16 -12.29 13.76
CA ARG A 142 -14.88 -11.67 13.32
C ARG A 142 -15.14 -10.28 12.77
N LEU A 143 -14.23 -9.39 13.08
CA LEU A 143 -14.28 -7.99 12.65
C LEU A 143 -13.11 -7.68 11.75
N VAL A 144 -13.36 -7.03 10.60
CA VAL A 144 -12.31 -6.56 9.69
C VAL A 144 -12.36 -5.05 9.56
N MET A 145 -11.30 -4.38 9.97
CA MET A 145 -11.13 -2.94 9.77
C MET A 145 -10.55 -2.67 8.38
N ALA A 146 -11.35 -2.07 7.51
CA ALA A 146 -10.96 -1.64 6.17
C ALA A 146 -11.09 -0.12 6.00
N THR A 147 -11.02 0.62 7.11
CA THR A 147 -11.22 2.08 7.19
C THR A 147 -10.04 2.90 6.66
N GLY A 148 -8.92 2.25 6.39
CA GLY A 148 -7.66 2.94 6.08
C GLY A 148 -7.17 3.83 7.23
N VAL A 149 -6.22 4.72 6.92
CA VAL A 149 -5.76 5.77 7.83
C VAL A 149 -6.71 6.96 7.67
N SER A 150 -7.79 7.00 8.44
CA SER A 150 -8.93 7.91 8.23
C SER A 150 -8.92 9.16 9.11
N ARG A 151 -8.10 9.19 10.17
CA ARG A 151 -7.99 10.33 11.08
C ARG A 151 -6.80 11.20 10.71
N LEU A 152 -7.01 12.53 10.60
CA LEU A 152 -5.90 13.46 10.42
C LEU A 152 -4.92 13.37 11.58
N HIS A 153 -3.64 13.37 11.26
CA HIS A 153 -2.59 13.56 12.25
C HIS A 153 -2.43 15.04 12.55
N VAL A 154 -2.68 15.43 13.79
CA VAL A 154 -2.43 16.79 14.30
C VAL A 154 -1.18 16.70 15.18
N PRO A 155 -0.04 17.25 14.75
CA PRO A 155 1.17 17.27 15.56
C PRO A 155 0.98 18.18 16.77
N PRO A 156 1.71 17.94 17.89
CA PRO A 156 1.59 18.74 19.11
C PRO A 156 2.37 20.06 18.99
N ILE A 157 2.01 20.88 18.01
CA ILE A 157 2.59 22.21 17.79
C ILE A 157 1.66 23.24 18.47
N PRO A 158 2.13 24.04 19.43
CA PRO A 158 1.34 25.11 20.03
C PRO A 158 0.79 26.07 18.96
N GLY A 159 -0.54 26.27 18.96
CA GLY A 159 -1.25 27.13 17.99
C GLY A 159 -1.69 26.42 16.70
N ILE A 160 -1.45 25.10 16.54
CA ILE A 160 -1.89 24.33 15.37
C ILE A 160 -3.42 24.29 15.22
N GLU A 161 -4.16 24.49 16.31
CA GLU A 161 -5.62 24.57 16.33
C GLU A 161 -6.19 25.78 15.61
N HIS A 162 -5.38 26.79 15.35
CA HIS A 162 -5.79 28.03 14.66
C HIS A 162 -5.59 28.00 13.14
N VAL A 163 -4.89 26.98 12.62
CA VAL A 163 -4.56 26.90 11.20
C VAL A 163 -5.57 26.08 10.41
N GLU A 164 -5.52 26.22 9.10
CA GLU A 164 -6.36 25.45 8.20
C GLU A 164 -5.88 24.01 8.13
N ARG A 165 -6.83 23.08 8.24
CA ARG A 165 -6.52 21.67 8.14
C ARG A 165 -6.68 21.18 6.70
N TYR A 166 -5.89 20.18 6.32
CA TYR A 166 -5.91 19.59 4.97
C TYR A 166 -7.31 19.14 4.52
N ASP A 167 -8.17 18.67 5.44
CA ASP A 167 -9.52 18.21 5.12
C ASP A 167 -10.54 19.33 4.93
N ALA A 168 -10.21 20.59 5.28
CA ALA A 168 -11.17 21.68 5.37
C ALA A 168 -10.71 23.00 4.73
N PHE A 169 -9.42 23.14 4.32
CA PHE A 169 -8.96 24.38 3.71
C PHE A 169 -9.66 24.63 2.36
N ASP A 170 -9.75 25.89 1.97
CA ASP A 170 -10.30 26.30 0.68
C ASP A 170 -9.36 25.84 -0.45
N THR A 171 -9.87 25.11 -1.41
CA THR A 171 -9.09 24.61 -2.56
C THR A 171 -9.15 25.53 -3.78
N ASP A 172 -9.89 26.64 -3.69
CA ASP A 172 -9.88 27.66 -4.74
C ASP A 172 -8.60 28.51 -4.64
N PRO A 173 -7.68 28.42 -5.62
CA PRO A 173 -6.42 29.14 -5.56
C PRO A 173 -6.60 30.67 -5.60
N GLU A 174 -7.69 31.19 -6.16
CA GLU A 174 -7.96 32.62 -6.21
C GLU A 174 -8.09 33.22 -4.81
N SER A 175 -8.55 32.44 -3.81
CA SER A 175 -8.65 32.88 -2.42
C SER A 175 -7.31 33.12 -1.73
N PHE A 176 -6.19 32.76 -2.37
CA PHE A 176 -4.81 32.94 -1.89
C PHE A 176 -4.04 34.01 -2.67
N THR A 177 -4.72 34.77 -3.55
CA THR A 177 -4.07 35.78 -4.39
C THR A 177 -3.30 36.79 -3.53
N ASP A 178 -2.02 37.05 -3.90
CA ASP A 178 -1.07 37.95 -3.25
C ASP A 178 -0.74 37.63 -1.78
N GLN A 179 -1.08 36.43 -1.30
CA GLN A 179 -0.85 36.03 0.09
C GLN A 179 0.48 35.27 0.27
N ARG A 180 1.02 35.37 1.48
CA ARG A 180 2.14 34.56 1.97
C ARG A 180 1.59 33.31 2.64
N VAL A 181 1.87 32.14 2.10
CA VAL A 181 1.29 30.86 2.53
C VAL A 181 2.35 29.94 3.10
N LEU A 182 2.10 29.38 4.29
CA LEU A 182 2.89 28.27 4.83
C LEU A 182 2.11 26.97 4.72
N VAL A 183 2.72 25.96 4.11
CA VAL A 183 2.23 24.57 4.09
C VAL A 183 3.11 23.74 5.02
N ILE A 184 2.51 23.15 6.08
CA ILE A 184 3.21 22.29 7.04
C ILE A 184 3.06 20.84 6.60
N GLY A 185 4.16 20.22 6.19
CA GLY A 185 4.22 18.84 5.71
C GLY A 185 4.82 18.71 4.31
N LYS A 186 5.80 17.81 4.16
CA LYS A 186 6.58 17.60 2.93
C LYS A 186 6.23 16.30 2.19
N GLY A 187 4.99 15.83 2.32
CA GLY A 187 4.45 14.72 1.58
C GLY A 187 3.69 15.16 0.32
N ASN A 188 3.10 14.19 -0.39
CA ASN A 188 2.32 14.47 -1.59
C ASN A 188 1.20 15.50 -1.34
N SER A 189 0.47 15.42 -0.22
CA SER A 189 -0.60 16.39 0.10
C SER A 189 -0.09 17.81 0.27
N GLY A 190 1.09 17.99 0.87
CA GLY A 190 1.69 19.33 1.02
C GLY A 190 2.14 19.92 -0.30
N PHE A 191 2.78 19.09 -1.14
CA PHE A 191 3.28 19.56 -2.44
C PHE A 191 2.18 19.73 -3.47
N GLU A 192 1.14 18.89 -3.51
CA GLU A 192 0.00 19.12 -4.40
C GLU A 192 -0.74 20.42 -4.04
N THR A 193 -0.82 20.76 -2.73
CA THR A 193 -1.38 22.02 -2.27
C THR A 193 -0.50 23.19 -2.68
N ALA A 194 0.82 23.10 -2.48
CA ALA A 194 1.75 24.14 -2.92
C ALA A 194 1.70 24.34 -4.44
N ASP A 195 1.68 23.25 -5.22
CA ASP A 195 1.59 23.31 -6.70
C ASP A 195 0.32 24.04 -7.16
N SER A 196 -0.82 23.80 -6.49
CA SER A 196 -2.08 24.43 -6.86
C SER A 196 -2.11 25.95 -6.61
N LEU A 197 -1.23 26.47 -5.75
CA LEU A 197 -1.17 27.86 -5.36
C LEU A 197 -0.12 28.69 -6.12
N VAL A 198 0.74 28.05 -6.93
CA VAL A 198 1.92 28.69 -7.55
C VAL A 198 1.56 29.93 -8.38
N GLU A 199 0.42 29.92 -9.06
CA GLU A 199 0.00 31.02 -9.95
C GLU A 199 -0.63 32.20 -9.19
N HIS A 200 -1.08 32.02 -7.94
CA HIS A 200 -1.87 32.99 -7.19
C HIS A 200 -1.16 33.52 -5.94
N ALA A 201 -0.55 32.66 -5.14
CA ALA A 201 0.09 33.09 -3.92
C ALA A 201 1.39 33.88 -4.20
N ALA A 202 1.61 34.97 -3.44
CA ALA A 202 2.82 35.77 -3.56
C ALA A 202 4.07 34.99 -3.12
N VAL A 203 3.97 34.23 -2.03
CA VAL A 203 5.06 33.41 -1.48
C VAL A 203 4.48 32.13 -0.91
N ILE A 204 5.11 31.00 -1.24
CA ILE A 204 4.75 29.68 -0.69
C ILE A 204 5.97 29.08 -0.01
N HIS A 205 5.85 28.77 1.28
CA HIS A 205 6.84 27.98 2.00
C HIS A 205 6.27 26.62 2.36
N VAL A 206 7.01 25.54 2.05
CA VAL A 206 6.67 24.17 2.47
C VAL A 206 7.65 23.73 3.54
N ALA A 207 7.16 23.56 4.78
CA ALA A 207 8.02 23.31 5.95
C ALA A 207 7.83 21.90 6.53
N GLY A 208 8.93 21.35 7.04
CA GLY A 208 8.93 20.10 7.80
C GLY A 208 10.33 19.70 8.26
N PRO A 209 10.46 18.90 9.34
CA PRO A 209 11.74 18.66 10.02
C PRO A 209 12.72 17.77 9.21
N HIS A 210 12.21 17.03 8.23
CA HIS A 210 13.02 16.09 7.43
C HIS A 210 13.18 16.58 6.00
N SER A 211 14.24 16.14 5.33
CA SER A 211 14.43 16.38 3.90
C SER A 211 13.30 15.79 3.06
N VAL A 212 13.02 16.42 1.93
CA VAL A 212 12.09 15.86 0.93
C VAL A 212 12.62 14.52 0.45
N LYS A 213 11.76 13.53 0.44
CA LYS A 213 12.04 12.20 -0.12
C LYS A 213 11.27 12.04 -1.42
N LEU A 214 12.01 11.89 -2.51
CA LEU A 214 11.46 11.73 -3.86
C LEU A 214 11.23 10.23 -4.15
N ALA A 215 10.05 9.89 -4.64
CA ALA A 215 9.69 8.49 -4.89
C ALA A 215 10.62 7.78 -5.89
N TRP A 216 11.07 8.49 -6.93
CA TRP A 216 12.00 7.95 -7.92
C TRP A 216 13.39 7.64 -7.35
N ARG A 217 13.81 8.35 -6.29
CA ARG A 217 15.11 8.13 -5.63
C ARG A 217 15.05 7.05 -4.56
N THR A 218 13.94 6.95 -3.85
CA THR A 218 13.79 6.04 -2.71
C THR A 218 13.05 4.75 -3.07
N HIS A 219 12.61 4.62 -4.31
CA HIS A 219 11.80 3.51 -4.83
C HIS A 219 10.49 3.25 -4.05
N TYR A 220 10.15 4.12 -3.11
CA TYR A 220 8.90 4.02 -2.37
C TYR A 220 7.84 4.99 -2.93
N VAL A 221 6.77 4.45 -3.50
CA VAL A 221 5.72 5.20 -4.21
C VAL A 221 4.90 6.15 -3.33
N GLY A 222 4.99 6.02 -2.00
CA GLY A 222 4.35 6.92 -1.04
C GLY A 222 5.12 8.21 -0.76
N HIS A 223 6.38 8.30 -1.19
CA HIS A 223 7.15 9.54 -1.15
C HIS A 223 6.69 10.50 -2.26
N LEU A 224 7.26 11.69 -2.32
CA LEU A 224 6.84 12.72 -3.25
C LEU A 224 6.95 12.23 -4.70
N ARG A 225 5.83 12.27 -5.40
CA ARG A 225 5.70 11.83 -6.79
C ARG A 225 5.98 12.98 -7.75
N ALA A 226 6.49 12.63 -8.91
CA ALA A 226 6.81 13.60 -9.98
C ALA A 226 5.61 14.47 -10.38
N VAL A 227 4.40 13.92 -10.33
CA VAL A 227 3.16 14.66 -10.64
C VAL A 227 2.90 15.84 -9.70
N ASN A 228 3.51 15.88 -8.53
CA ASN A 228 3.39 16.94 -7.53
C ASN A 228 4.71 17.74 -7.36
N ASN A 229 5.53 17.84 -8.41
CA ASN A 229 6.89 18.37 -8.31
C ASN A 229 7.06 19.81 -8.86
N ASN A 230 6.01 20.42 -9.43
CA ASN A 230 6.13 21.74 -10.06
C ASN A 230 6.63 22.81 -9.09
N PHE A 231 6.20 22.74 -7.83
CA PHE A 231 6.67 23.65 -6.78
C PHE A 231 8.20 23.62 -6.59
N LEU A 232 8.83 22.44 -6.72
CA LEU A 232 10.29 22.34 -6.61
C LEU A 232 11.01 23.08 -7.74
N ASP A 233 10.43 23.08 -8.94
CA ASP A 233 10.96 23.87 -10.07
C ASP A 233 10.95 25.36 -9.76
N THR A 234 9.86 25.89 -9.23
CA THR A 234 9.78 27.30 -8.83
C THR A 234 10.82 27.68 -7.78
N TYR A 235 11.08 26.80 -6.81
CA TYR A 235 12.12 27.01 -5.78
C TYR A 235 13.52 27.01 -6.40
N GLN A 236 13.83 26.11 -7.32
CA GLN A 236 15.13 26.04 -8.01
C GLN A 236 15.38 27.27 -8.88
N LEU A 237 14.34 27.83 -9.49
CA LEU A 237 14.42 29.05 -10.31
C LEU A 237 14.54 30.33 -9.49
N LYS A 238 14.82 30.21 -8.18
CA LYS A 238 15.06 31.34 -7.26
C LYS A 238 13.86 32.29 -7.14
N SER A 239 12.64 31.76 -7.19
CA SER A 239 11.46 32.50 -6.76
C SER A 239 11.53 32.78 -5.24
N GLU A 240 10.60 33.54 -4.70
CA GLU A 240 10.49 33.71 -3.25
C GLU A 240 9.93 32.45 -2.54
N ASN A 241 9.53 31.43 -3.30
CA ASN A 241 9.10 30.14 -2.77
C ASN A 241 10.27 29.38 -2.14
N ALA A 242 10.00 28.62 -1.06
CA ALA A 242 11.03 27.87 -0.37
C ALA A 242 10.54 26.55 0.21
N VAL A 243 11.45 25.57 0.22
CA VAL A 243 11.32 24.34 1.01
C VAL A 243 12.18 24.49 2.26
N LEU A 244 11.53 24.53 3.43
CA LEU A 244 12.19 24.78 4.71
C LEU A 244 12.41 23.47 5.46
N ASP A 245 13.68 23.08 5.62
CA ASP A 245 14.08 21.94 6.45
C ASP A 245 14.09 22.38 7.93
N GLY A 246 12.91 22.43 8.55
CA GLY A 246 12.77 22.89 9.92
C GLY A 246 11.46 22.42 10.57
N ALA A 247 11.50 22.31 11.89
CA ALA A 247 10.33 22.04 12.70
C ALA A 247 9.61 23.35 13.04
N VAL A 248 8.30 23.38 12.87
CA VAL A 248 7.45 24.46 13.39
C VAL A 248 7.31 24.26 14.90
N GLU A 249 7.74 25.25 15.68
CA GLU A 249 7.76 25.21 17.15
C GLU A 249 6.56 25.93 17.76
N LEU A 250 6.06 26.98 17.10
CA LEU A 250 4.97 27.81 17.61
C LEU A 250 4.26 28.49 16.45
N ILE A 251 2.95 28.61 16.56
CA ILE A 251 2.08 29.37 15.64
C ILE A 251 1.22 30.31 16.48
N GLU A 252 1.30 31.62 16.22
CA GLU A 252 0.51 32.61 16.93
C GLU A 252 -0.30 33.46 15.96
N PRO A 253 -1.64 33.54 16.15
CA PRO A 253 -2.46 34.52 15.42
C PRO A 253 -2.02 35.95 15.71
N ARG A 254 -2.00 36.79 14.68
CA ARG A 254 -1.63 38.21 14.80
C ARG A 254 -2.87 39.11 14.95
N PRO A 255 -2.80 40.20 15.72
CA PRO A 255 -3.94 41.11 15.92
C PRO A 255 -4.49 41.72 14.64
N GLY A 256 -3.67 41.86 13.60
CA GLY A 256 -4.06 42.41 12.28
C GLY A 256 -4.47 41.36 11.24
N GLY A 257 -4.56 40.08 11.65
CA GLY A 257 -4.75 38.94 10.76
C GLY A 257 -3.45 38.24 10.39
N GLY A 258 -3.55 36.98 9.92
CA GLY A 258 -2.40 36.15 9.64
C GLY A 258 -1.73 35.56 10.90
N PHE A 259 -0.53 35.08 10.74
CA PHE A 259 0.19 34.30 11.75
C PHE A 259 1.66 34.72 11.86
N ARG A 260 2.17 34.68 13.09
CA ARG A 260 3.60 34.63 13.40
C ARG A 260 3.96 33.15 13.63
N VAL A 261 4.94 32.64 12.91
CA VAL A 261 5.39 31.25 13.01
C VAL A 261 6.86 31.22 13.41
N VAL A 262 7.16 30.48 14.46
CA VAL A 262 8.53 30.20 14.90
C VAL A 262 8.97 28.85 14.35
N LEU A 263 10.06 28.85 13.62
CA LEU A 263 10.60 27.67 12.95
C LEU A 263 12.04 27.42 13.42
N ARG A 264 12.31 26.17 13.81
CA ARG A 264 13.67 25.70 14.13
C ARG A 264 14.27 24.99 12.92
N TYR A 265 15.28 25.59 12.31
CA TYR A 265 15.99 24.99 11.19
C TYR A 265 16.75 23.74 11.59
N ALA A 266 16.66 22.68 10.78
CA ALA A 266 17.31 21.40 11.02
C ALA A 266 18.83 21.42 10.71
N ARG A 267 19.26 22.35 9.85
CA ARG A 267 20.62 22.36 9.26
C ARG A 267 21.40 23.65 9.52
N SER A 268 20.83 24.60 10.24
CA SER A 268 21.46 25.89 10.48
C SER A 268 21.81 26.05 11.95
N ALA A 269 23.03 26.55 12.24
CA ALA A 269 23.44 26.97 13.56
C ALA A 269 22.65 28.20 14.07
N GLU A 270 21.90 28.86 13.20
CA GLU A 270 21.11 30.05 13.52
C GLU A 270 19.87 29.78 14.38
N GLY A 271 19.51 28.51 14.56
CA GLY A 271 18.46 28.08 15.49
C GLY A 271 17.06 28.49 15.07
N LEU A 272 16.43 29.41 15.80
CA LEU A 272 15.05 29.83 15.60
C LEU A 272 14.95 30.98 14.59
N ARG A 273 13.90 30.91 13.76
CA ARG A 273 13.46 31.99 12.87
C ARG A 273 12.01 32.31 13.11
N GLU A 274 11.66 33.58 13.09
CA GLU A 274 10.28 34.05 13.09
C GLU A 274 9.91 34.55 11.70
N LEU A 275 8.80 34.01 11.18
CA LEU A 275 8.27 34.32 9.85
C LEU A 275 6.80 34.66 9.97
N GLU A 276 6.34 35.57 9.08
CA GLU A 276 4.95 35.98 9.03
C GLU A 276 4.26 35.45 7.79
N TYR A 277 3.04 34.97 7.98
CA TYR A 277 2.21 34.42 6.92
C TYR A 277 0.77 34.94 7.03
N ASP A 278 0.09 35.06 5.90
CA ASP A 278 -1.34 35.34 5.84
C ASP A 278 -2.17 34.09 6.10
N ARG A 279 -1.71 32.95 5.57
CA ARG A 279 -2.37 31.66 5.70
C ARG A 279 -1.38 30.56 6.10
N VAL A 280 -1.86 29.61 6.89
CA VAL A 280 -1.10 28.41 7.26
C VAL A 280 -1.98 27.18 7.07
N ILE A 281 -1.49 26.17 6.32
CA ILE A 281 -2.23 24.95 6.00
C ILE A 281 -1.45 23.74 6.55
N ALA A 282 -2.11 22.90 7.35
CA ALA A 282 -1.50 21.71 7.95
C ALA A 282 -1.77 20.46 7.10
N CYS A 283 -0.77 20.01 6.34
CA CYS A 283 -0.76 18.79 5.52
C CYS A 283 0.06 17.67 6.17
N THR A 284 -0.26 17.32 7.41
CA THR A 284 0.57 16.49 8.31
C THR A 284 0.29 14.99 8.26
N GLY A 285 -0.56 14.56 7.32
CA GLY A 285 -0.88 13.17 7.05
C GLY A 285 -1.99 12.60 7.92
N PHE A 286 -2.11 11.27 7.92
CA PHE A 286 -3.21 10.54 8.53
C PHE A 286 -2.71 9.39 9.40
N ARG A 287 -3.59 8.90 10.31
CA ARG A 287 -3.38 7.72 11.15
C ARG A 287 -4.66 6.90 11.26
N PHE A 288 -4.52 5.68 11.75
CA PHE A 288 -5.66 4.84 12.10
C PHE A 288 -6.45 5.45 13.25
N ASP A 289 -7.78 5.38 13.17
CA ASP A 289 -8.65 5.80 14.25
C ASP A 289 -9.01 4.61 15.15
N ALA A 290 -8.34 4.50 16.28
CA ALA A 290 -8.61 3.49 17.31
C ALA A 290 -9.57 3.98 18.40
N SER A 291 -10.11 5.20 18.30
CA SER A 291 -10.97 5.79 19.34
C SER A 291 -12.33 5.11 19.46
N VAL A 292 -12.77 4.43 18.41
CA VAL A 292 -14.04 3.68 18.39
C VAL A 292 -14.00 2.40 19.22
N PHE A 293 -12.80 1.92 19.62
CA PHE A 293 -12.66 0.69 20.39
C PHE A 293 -12.74 0.95 21.89
N ASP A 294 -13.53 0.13 22.59
CA ASP A 294 -13.47 0.04 24.04
C ASP A 294 -12.08 -0.39 24.51
N GLU A 295 -11.71 -0.03 25.71
CA GLU A 295 -10.39 -0.31 26.29
C GLU A 295 -10.02 -1.80 26.25
N GLY A 296 -10.99 -2.68 26.50
CA GLY A 296 -10.80 -4.14 26.52
C GLY A 296 -10.59 -4.80 25.15
N CYS A 297 -10.83 -4.09 24.04
CA CYS A 297 -10.66 -4.62 22.68
C CYS A 297 -9.92 -3.66 21.75
N ARG A 298 -9.24 -2.66 22.30
CA ARG A 298 -8.43 -1.71 21.51
C ARG A 298 -7.15 -2.40 21.01
N PRO A 299 -6.89 -2.40 19.70
CA PRO A 299 -5.66 -2.97 19.18
C PRO A 299 -4.44 -2.15 19.59
N ALA A 300 -3.30 -2.81 19.78
CA ALA A 300 -2.02 -2.12 19.91
C ALA A 300 -1.69 -1.34 18.64
N LEU A 301 -1.06 -0.17 18.81
CA LEU A 301 -0.64 0.69 17.71
C LEU A 301 0.87 0.77 17.65
N VAL A 302 1.40 0.94 16.43
CA VAL A 302 2.84 1.04 16.14
C VAL A 302 3.11 2.14 15.13
N ILE A 303 4.40 2.47 14.92
CA ILE A 303 4.84 3.51 13.98
C ILE A 303 4.20 4.86 14.35
N ASP A 304 4.51 5.34 15.55
CA ASP A 304 3.97 6.58 16.12
C ASP A 304 2.43 6.61 16.14
N ASP A 305 1.81 5.52 16.59
CA ASP A 305 0.36 5.32 16.65
C ASP A 305 -0.35 5.44 15.29
N ARG A 306 0.38 5.22 14.21
CA ARG A 306 -0.16 5.39 12.87
C ARG A 306 -0.94 4.19 12.36
N PHE A 307 -0.48 2.98 12.73
CA PHE A 307 -1.05 1.72 12.25
C PHE A 307 -1.32 0.74 13.39
N PRO A 308 -2.34 -0.12 13.25
CA PRO A 308 -2.55 -1.22 14.17
C PRO A 308 -1.44 -2.27 14.03
N GLU A 309 -0.96 -2.78 15.15
CA GLU A 309 -0.02 -3.91 15.16
C GLU A 309 -0.74 -5.20 14.76
N GLN A 310 -0.12 -5.96 13.85
CA GLN A 310 -0.74 -7.13 13.27
C GLN A 310 0.25 -8.26 12.97
N THR A 311 -0.26 -9.49 13.04
CA THR A 311 0.46 -10.70 12.67
C THR A 311 0.64 -10.82 11.14
N SER A 312 1.38 -11.82 10.68
CA SER A 312 1.50 -12.15 9.27
C SER A 312 0.19 -12.60 8.61
N ALA A 313 -0.82 -12.93 9.43
CA ALA A 313 -2.18 -13.27 9.01
C ALA A 313 -3.13 -12.05 9.00
N PHE A 314 -2.59 -10.83 9.09
CA PHE A 314 -3.35 -9.59 9.16
C PHE A 314 -4.33 -9.51 10.35
N GLU A 315 -4.09 -10.25 11.40
CA GLU A 315 -4.86 -10.26 12.64
C GLU A 315 -4.16 -9.42 13.71
N SER A 316 -4.93 -8.73 14.54
CA SER A 316 -4.40 -7.98 15.69
C SER A 316 -3.55 -8.87 16.59
N THR A 317 -2.41 -8.36 17.06
CA THR A 317 -1.54 -9.08 18.02
C THR A 317 -2.16 -9.16 19.41
N THR A 318 -3.12 -8.30 19.73
CA THR A 318 -3.72 -8.18 21.08
C THR A 318 -5.20 -8.53 21.13
N VAL A 319 -5.91 -8.54 19.99
CA VAL A 319 -7.36 -8.77 19.93
C VAL A 319 -7.66 -9.89 18.94
N PRO A 320 -7.83 -11.14 19.40
CA PRO A 320 -8.15 -12.27 18.54
C PRO A 320 -9.45 -12.06 17.76
N GLY A 321 -9.47 -12.41 16.46
CA GLY A 321 -10.61 -12.24 15.57
C GLY A 321 -10.77 -10.83 14.99
N LEU A 322 -9.92 -9.87 15.38
CA LEU A 322 -9.84 -8.55 14.76
C LEU A 322 -8.78 -8.57 13.65
N HIS A 323 -9.21 -8.32 12.42
CA HIS A 323 -8.34 -8.31 11.25
C HIS A 323 -8.28 -6.93 10.59
N PHE A 324 -7.24 -6.72 9.78
CA PHE A 324 -7.02 -5.45 9.06
C PHE A 324 -6.87 -5.71 7.57
N ALA A 325 -7.45 -4.81 6.75
CA ALA A 325 -7.37 -4.86 5.30
C ALA A 325 -7.02 -3.49 4.70
N GLY A 326 -6.49 -3.49 3.50
CA GLY A 326 -6.17 -2.27 2.77
C GLY A 326 -4.94 -1.55 3.34
N THR A 327 -4.97 -0.21 3.32
CA THR A 327 -3.84 0.64 3.75
C THR A 327 -3.33 0.31 5.16
N LEU A 328 -4.17 -0.25 6.03
CA LEU A 328 -3.76 -0.63 7.39
C LEU A 328 -2.71 -1.75 7.40
N THR A 329 -2.66 -2.59 6.35
CA THR A 329 -1.67 -3.66 6.24
C THR A 329 -0.26 -3.15 5.91
N GLN A 330 -0.11 -1.85 5.58
CA GLN A 330 1.19 -1.20 5.37
C GLN A 330 2.11 -1.28 6.60
N GLN A 331 1.57 -1.53 7.78
CA GLN A 331 2.37 -1.80 8.98
C GLN A 331 3.43 -2.89 8.71
N ARG A 332 3.09 -3.90 7.89
CA ARG A 332 3.95 -5.06 7.63
C ARG A 332 5.15 -4.76 6.72
N ASP A 333 5.03 -3.75 5.85
CA ASP A 333 6.05 -3.38 4.87
C ASP A 333 6.26 -1.85 4.78
N PHE A 334 6.10 -1.14 5.91
CA PHE A 334 6.12 0.31 5.96
C PHE A 334 7.35 0.91 5.28
N LYS A 335 7.12 1.70 4.24
CA LYS A 335 8.14 2.36 3.40
C LYS A 335 9.09 1.38 2.68
N LYS A 336 8.70 0.13 2.53
CA LYS A 336 9.49 -0.88 1.80
C LYS A 336 8.78 -1.36 0.54
N SER A 337 7.50 -1.73 0.63
CA SER A 337 6.72 -2.22 -0.49
C SER A 337 5.37 -1.47 -0.61
N THR A 338 4.36 -2.08 -1.17
CA THR A 338 3.17 -1.38 -1.66
C THR A 338 1.86 -1.74 -0.95
N SER A 339 1.91 -2.40 0.22
CA SER A 339 0.68 -2.76 0.97
C SER A 339 -0.18 -1.57 1.39
N GLY A 340 0.35 -0.35 1.35
CA GLY A 340 -0.41 0.88 1.60
C GLY A 340 -1.28 1.38 0.45
N PHE A 341 -1.21 0.74 -0.73
CA PHE A 341 -1.81 1.23 -1.97
C PHE A 341 -2.65 0.15 -2.64
N ILE A 342 -3.65 0.54 -3.46
CA ILE A 342 -4.59 -0.40 -4.11
C ILE A 342 -3.85 -1.51 -4.85
N HIS A 343 -2.87 -1.16 -5.69
CA HIS A 343 -2.12 -2.13 -6.49
C HIS A 343 -1.32 -3.14 -5.67
N GLY A 344 -1.00 -2.83 -4.42
CA GLY A 344 -0.38 -3.76 -3.48
C GLY A 344 -1.40 -4.48 -2.63
N PHE A 345 -2.21 -3.74 -1.85
CA PHE A 345 -3.10 -4.39 -0.88
C PHE A 345 -4.21 -5.24 -1.52
N ARG A 346 -4.56 -5.07 -2.79
CA ARG A 346 -5.50 -5.98 -3.47
C ARG A 346 -5.07 -7.45 -3.38
N TYR A 347 -3.77 -7.71 -3.39
CA TYR A 347 -3.22 -9.07 -3.18
C TYR A 347 -3.20 -9.45 -1.71
N GLY A 348 -2.92 -8.51 -0.80
CA GLY A 348 -3.05 -8.71 0.64
C GLY A 348 -4.49 -9.05 1.05
N VAL A 349 -5.49 -8.40 0.46
CA VAL A 349 -6.92 -8.70 0.67
C VAL A 349 -7.26 -10.10 0.19
N ARG A 350 -6.77 -10.52 -0.98
CA ARG A 350 -6.95 -11.88 -1.48
C ARG A 350 -6.26 -12.92 -0.58
N ALA A 351 -5.07 -12.60 -0.09
CA ALA A 351 -4.37 -13.45 0.88
C ALA A 351 -5.13 -13.55 2.21
N LEU A 352 -5.63 -12.44 2.75
CA LEU A 352 -6.48 -12.44 3.96
C LEU A 352 -7.71 -13.33 3.76
N HIS A 353 -8.41 -13.20 2.65
CA HIS A 353 -9.55 -14.07 2.33
C HIS A 353 -9.17 -15.56 2.34
N ARG A 354 -8.04 -15.92 1.71
CA ARG A 354 -7.53 -17.32 1.69
C ARG A 354 -7.16 -17.81 3.09
N ILE A 355 -6.54 -16.95 3.92
CA ILE A 355 -6.20 -17.25 5.31
C ILE A 355 -7.45 -17.50 6.13
N LEU A 356 -8.46 -16.62 6.02
CA LEU A 356 -9.73 -16.77 6.73
C LEU A 356 -10.46 -18.05 6.29
N SER A 357 -10.45 -18.37 4.99
CA SER A 357 -11.05 -19.58 4.44
C SER A 357 -10.36 -20.85 4.95
N ALA A 358 -9.03 -20.85 5.03
CA ALA A 358 -8.28 -21.99 5.55
C ALA A 358 -8.47 -22.18 7.06
N ARG A 359 -8.53 -21.09 7.84
CA ARG A 359 -8.62 -21.15 9.31
C ARG A 359 -10.03 -21.46 9.82
N HIS A 360 -11.07 -21.04 9.10
CA HIS A 360 -12.43 -21.04 9.62
C HIS A 360 -13.44 -21.80 8.78
N HIS A 361 -13.04 -22.24 7.58
CA HIS A 361 -13.97 -22.88 6.64
C HIS A 361 -13.39 -24.14 5.97
N ASP A 362 -12.32 -24.69 6.51
CA ASP A 362 -11.66 -25.91 6.01
C ASP A 362 -11.34 -25.86 4.49
N THR A 363 -11.16 -24.65 3.96
CA THR A 363 -10.85 -24.44 2.55
C THR A 363 -9.35 -24.19 2.41
N PRO A 364 -8.56 -25.16 1.91
CA PRO A 364 -7.11 -25.02 1.84
C PRO A 364 -6.69 -23.95 0.84
N TRP A 365 -5.45 -23.46 0.97
CA TRP A 365 -4.87 -22.54 -0.01
C TRP A 365 -4.92 -23.14 -1.41
N PRO A 366 -5.43 -22.43 -2.43
CA PRO A 366 -5.52 -22.94 -3.79
C PRO A 366 -4.18 -23.42 -4.31
N SER A 367 -4.15 -24.60 -4.92
CA SER A 367 -2.92 -25.18 -5.46
C SER A 367 -3.14 -25.90 -6.77
N THR A 368 -2.14 -25.87 -7.65
CA THR A 368 -2.10 -26.61 -8.90
C THR A 368 -1.08 -27.74 -8.80
N GLY A 369 -1.45 -28.95 -9.16
CA GLY A 369 -0.52 -30.07 -9.23
C GLY A 369 0.49 -29.89 -10.37
N LEU A 370 1.76 -30.21 -10.10
CA LEU A 370 2.85 -30.23 -11.09
C LEU A 370 3.51 -31.60 -11.15
N PRO A 371 4.11 -31.97 -12.29
CA PRO A 371 5.09 -33.05 -12.32
C PRO A 371 6.24 -32.70 -11.35
N PRO A 372 6.68 -33.65 -10.50
CA PRO A 372 7.75 -33.40 -9.53
C PRO A 372 9.15 -33.47 -10.19
N SER A 373 9.29 -32.88 -11.37
CA SER A 373 10.57 -32.83 -12.09
C SER A 373 11.17 -31.41 -12.01
N PRO A 374 12.50 -31.28 -11.96
CA PRO A 374 13.20 -30.03 -11.94
C PRO A 374 12.78 -29.08 -13.07
N GLU A 375 12.60 -29.63 -14.27
CA GLU A 375 12.21 -28.87 -15.46
C GLU A 375 10.81 -28.30 -15.31
N ALA A 376 9.82 -29.13 -14.91
CA ALA A 376 8.43 -28.67 -14.75
C ALA A 376 8.29 -27.62 -13.64
N ILE A 377 9.03 -27.77 -12.54
CA ILE A 377 9.05 -26.78 -11.45
C ILE A 377 9.69 -25.48 -11.93
N GLY A 378 10.84 -25.56 -12.60
CA GLY A 378 11.53 -24.39 -13.16
C GLY A 378 10.68 -23.63 -14.18
N GLU A 379 10.05 -24.35 -15.12
CA GLU A 379 9.14 -23.78 -16.13
C GLU A 379 7.94 -23.07 -15.47
N ALA A 380 7.32 -23.67 -14.45
CA ALA A 380 6.20 -23.07 -13.74
C ALA A 380 6.61 -21.76 -13.03
N ILE A 381 7.77 -21.74 -12.36
CA ILE A 381 8.31 -20.56 -11.71
C ILE A 381 8.59 -19.46 -12.75
N VAL A 382 9.30 -19.80 -13.85
CA VAL A 382 9.61 -18.84 -14.92
C VAL A 382 8.34 -18.26 -15.55
N ALA A 383 7.34 -19.09 -15.82
CA ALA A 383 6.06 -18.62 -16.36
C ALA A 383 5.38 -17.60 -15.43
N ARG A 384 5.44 -17.85 -14.11
CA ARG A 384 4.81 -16.98 -13.12
C ARG A 384 5.56 -15.67 -12.91
N VAL A 385 6.87 -15.68 -12.74
CA VAL A 385 7.65 -14.43 -12.53
C VAL A 385 7.54 -13.49 -13.72
N ASN A 386 7.36 -14.01 -14.93
CA ASN A 386 7.14 -13.22 -16.14
C ASN A 386 5.74 -12.63 -16.26
N ARG A 387 4.73 -13.20 -15.60
CA ARG A 387 3.32 -12.80 -15.72
C ARG A 387 2.79 -12.12 -14.47
N SER A 388 3.14 -12.62 -13.29
CA SER A 388 2.52 -12.22 -12.02
C SER A 388 2.59 -10.72 -11.78
N SER A 389 1.42 -10.14 -11.53
CA SER A 389 1.30 -8.78 -11.03
C SER A 389 1.47 -8.72 -9.50
N ALA A 390 1.11 -9.78 -8.78
CA ALA A 390 1.28 -9.85 -7.32
C ALA A 390 2.75 -9.80 -6.91
N LEU A 391 3.59 -10.65 -7.51
CA LEU A 391 5.02 -10.65 -7.24
C LEU A 391 5.68 -9.33 -7.63
N TRP A 392 5.23 -8.71 -8.73
CA TRP A 392 5.72 -7.43 -9.21
C TRP A 392 5.36 -6.27 -8.27
N GLN A 393 4.11 -6.20 -7.82
CA GLN A 393 3.62 -5.10 -7.01
C GLN A 393 3.97 -5.26 -5.53
N GLN A 394 4.03 -6.50 -5.04
CA GLN A 394 4.33 -6.84 -3.65
C GLN A 394 5.70 -7.54 -3.55
N PHE A 395 6.70 -6.93 -4.21
CA PHE A 395 8.07 -7.45 -4.22
C PHE A 395 8.57 -7.69 -2.79
N ALA A 396 9.25 -8.80 -2.58
CA ALA A 396 9.73 -9.33 -1.30
C ALA A 396 8.63 -9.62 -0.24
N VAL A 397 7.36 -9.29 -0.51
CA VAL A 397 6.23 -9.46 0.42
C VAL A 397 5.36 -10.65 0.03
N MET A 398 5.06 -10.79 -1.27
CA MET A 398 4.35 -11.96 -1.81
C MET A 398 5.32 -12.87 -2.52
N GLY A 399 5.12 -14.18 -2.37
CA GLY A 399 5.86 -15.21 -3.06
C GLY A 399 4.93 -16.28 -3.63
N ASP A 400 5.38 -16.92 -4.69
CA ASP A 400 4.77 -18.18 -5.15
C ASP A 400 5.56 -19.33 -4.54
N VAL A 401 4.86 -20.37 -4.16
CA VAL A 401 5.41 -21.50 -3.40
C VAL A 401 5.21 -22.81 -4.16
N VAL A 402 6.30 -23.54 -4.35
CA VAL A 402 6.23 -24.94 -4.79
C VAL A 402 6.60 -25.84 -3.63
N THR A 403 5.70 -26.73 -3.25
CA THR A 403 5.98 -27.80 -2.27
C THR A 403 6.18 -29.10 -2.99
N VAL A 404 7.21 -29.86 -2.59
CA VAL A 404 7.45 -31.24 -3.06
C VAL A 404 7.49 -32.13 -1.83
N ASP A 405 6.60 -33.12 -1.80
CA ASP A 405 6.46 -34.05 -0.69
C ASP A 405 6.00 -35.43 -1.20
N GLY A 406 6.67 -36.48 -0.80
CA GLY A 406 6.33 -37.87 -1.17
C GLY A 406 6.19 -38.08 -2.68
N GLY A 407 6.99 -37.39 -3.52
CA GLY A 407 6.94 -37.51 -4.97
C GLY A 407 5.77 -36.75 -5.63
N THR A 408 5.10 -35.84 -4.91
CA THR A 408 4.05 -34.96 -5.42
C THR A 408 4.50 -33.52 -5.35
N ALA A 409 4.33 -32.74 -6.42
CA ALA A 409 4.59 -31.33 -6.44
C ALA A 409 3.30 -30.51 -6.54
N ARG A 410 3.19 -29.42 -5.76
CA ARG A 410 2.05 -28.49 -5.77
C ARG A 410 2.55 -27.06 -5.87
N TYR A 411 1.93 -26.26 -6.74
CA TYR A 411 2.18 -24.83 -6.91
C TYR A 411 1.08 -24.02 -6.22
N GLN A 412 1.46 -23.08 -5.37
CA GLN A 412 0.57 -22.19 -4.61
C GLN A 412 0.98 -20.75 -4.88
N GLU A 413 0.05 -19.98 -5.41
CA GLU A 413 0.32 -18.60 -5.84
C GLU A 413 0.05 -17.60 -4.72
N GLU A 414 0.86 -16.51 -4.67
CA GLU A 414 0.62 -15.27 -3.91
C GLU A 414 0.47 -15.50 -2.41
N VAL A 415 1.40 -16.24 -1.85
CA VAL A 415 1.49 -16.47 -0.41
C VAL A 415 2.30 -15.34 0.22
N PRO A 416 1.81 -14.66 1.28
CA PRO A 416 2.66 -13.71 2.01
C PRO A 416 3.88 -14.44 2.60
N VAL A 417 5.07 -13.97 2.29
CA VAL A 417 6.33 -14.62 2.71
C VAL A 417 6.40 -14.72 4.24
N ALA A 418 5.96 -13.68 4.95
CA ALA A 418 5.92 -13.70 6.41
C ALA A 418 4.93 -14.73 6.97
N TYR A 419 3.77 -14.92 6.32
CA TYR A 419 2.79 -15.94 6.71
C TYR A 419 3.34 -17.35 6.51
N LEU A 420 4.08 -17.55 5.43
CA LEU A 420 4.78 -18.80 5.17
C LEU A 420 5.85 -19.09 6.23
N ALA A 421 6.64 -18.09 6.60
CA ALA A 421 7.68 -18.20 7.64
C ALA A 421 7.09 -18.56 9.01
N ASP A 422 5.87 -18.08 9.30
CA ASP A 422 5.13 -18.40 10.53
C ASP A 422 4.36 -19.75 10.44
N GLY A 423 4.64 -20.57 9.43
CA GLY A 423 4.06 -21.92 9.29
C GLY A 423 2.68 -21.96 8.62
N GLY A 424 2.26 -20.90 7.95
CA GLY A 424 0.91 -20.73 7.41
C GLY A 424 0.42 -21.79 6.40
N LEU A 425 1.32 -22.46 5.68
CA LEU A 425 0.99 -23.56 4.74
C LEU A 425 1.35 -24.96 5.28
N GLY A 426 1.69 -25.05 6.58
CA GLY A 426 2.17 -26.31 7.16
C GLY A 426 3.61 -26.65 6.78
N SER A 427 4.01 -27.91 6.99
CA SER A 427 5.34 -28.41 6.66
C SER A 427 5.35 -29.10 5.28
N ALA A 428 6.50 -29.11 4.62
CA ALA A 428 6.78 -29.90 3.43
C ALA A 428 8.27 -30.28 3.44
N GLU A 429 8.61 -31.46 2.88
CA GLU A 429 10.00 -31.92 2.80
C GLU A 429 10.86 -30.91 2.03
N HIS A 430 10.41 -30.52 0.84
CA HIS A 430 11.05 -29.48 0.04
C HIS A 430 10.07 -28.34 -0.26
N ARG A 431 10.54 -27.12 -0.15
CA ARG A 431 9.78 -25.92 -0.49
C ARG A 431 10.64 -24.94 -1.27
N PHE A 432 10.15 -24.54 -2.44
CA PHE A 432 10.74 -23.46 -3.23
C PHE A 432 9.85 -22.23 -3.14
N VAL A 433 10.42 -21.10 -2.79
CA VAL A 433 9.71 -19.81 -2.68
C VAL A 433 10.28 -18.87 -3.71
N ALA A 434 9.48 -18.49 -4.69
CA ALA A 434 9.84 -17.55 -5.74
C ALA A 434 9.27 -16.16 -5.42
N THR A 435 10.13 -15.17 -5.38
CA THR A 435 9.79 -13.75 -5.16
C THR A 435 10.40 -12.91 -6.27
N LEU A 436 9.93 -11.67 -6.43
CA LEU A 436 10.68 -10.61 -7.12
C LEU A 436 11.28 -9.69 -6.07
N GLU A 437 12.55 -9.39 -6.17
CA GLU A 437 13.25 -8.58 -5.17
C GLU A 437 14.21 -7.59 -5.83
N TYR A 438 14.41 -6.47 -5.16
CA TYR A 438 15.55 -5.59 -5.41
C TYR A 438 16.75 -6.11 -4.63
N GLY A 439 17.95 -5.81 -5.10
CA GLY A 439 19.15 -6.14 -4.37
C GLY A 439 19.30 -5.35 -3.06
N PRO A 440 20.19 -5.80 -2.16
CA PRO A 440 20.28 -5.28 -0.79
C PRO A 440 20.62 -3.79 -0.71
N ASP A 441 21.35 -3.25 -1.68
CA ASP A 441 21.82 -1.86 -1.69
C ASP A 441 20.96 -0.94 -2.57
N HIS A 442 19.85 -1.45 -3.10
CA HIS A 442 18.99 -0.72 -4.04
C HIS A 442 18.53 0.64 -3.49
N ASP A 443 18.13 0.71 -2.22
CA ASP A 443 17.63 1.94 -1.60
C ASP A 443 18.75 2.95 -1.27
N ALA A 444 20.01 2.52 -1.32
CA ALA A 444 21.18 3.34 -0.97
C ALA A 444 21.77 4.09 -2.18
N VAL A 445 21.47 3.64 -3.39
CA VAL A 445 22.03 4.21 -4.62
C VAL A 445 21.06 5.14 -5.34
N ASP A 446 21.58 6.12 -6.05
CA ASP A 446 20.78 6.98 -6.93
C ASP A 446 20.61 6.27 -8.28
N PRO A 447 19.36 5.89 -8.68
CA PRO A 447 19.13 5.15 -9.94
C PRO A 447 19.47 5.95 -11.19
N PHE A 448 19.69 7.26 -11.08
CA PHE A 448 20.05 8.13 -12.20
C PHE A 448 21.55 8.45 -12.25
N ASP A 449 22.32 7.96 -11.27
CA ASP A 449 23.77 8.14 -11.27
C ASP A 449 24.45 7.08 -12.14
N ALA A 450 24.97 7.50 -13.28
CA ALA A 450 25.64 6.62 -14.24
C ALA A 450 26.96 6.01 -13.70
N SER A 451 27.48 6.49 -12.56
CA SER A 451 28.66 5.91 -11.91
C SER A 451 28.33 4.70 -11.03
N VAL A 452 27.04 4.45 -10.74
CA VAL A 452 26.61 3.27 -9.96
C VAL A 452 26.82 2.01 -10.80
N PRO A 453 27.64 1.04 -10.34
CA PRO A 453 27.88 -0.17 -11.11
C PRO A 453 26.61 -1.02 -11.18
N ARG A 454 26.41 -1.67 -12.33
CA ARG A 454 25.35 -2.67 -12.56
C ARG A 454 25.98 -3.99 -12.97
N VAL A 455 25.31 -5.06 -12.58
CA VAL A 455 25.57 -6.39 -13.17
C VAL A 455 25.25 -6.34 -14.65
N ALA A 456 26.05 -7.01 -15.47
CA ALA A 456 25.78 -7.06 -16.91
C ALA A 456 24.45 -7.77 -17.17
N GLU A 457 23.75 -7.32 -18.20
CA GLU A 457 22.47 -7.92 -18.59
C GLU A 457 22.63 -9.41 -18.90
N ASN A 458 21.74 -10.22 -18.35
CA ASN A 458 21.74 -11.69 -18.51
C ASN A 458 23.00 -12.39 -17.96
N ASP A 459 23.74 -11.78 -17.05
CA ASP A 459 24.89 -12.38 -16.38
C ASP A 459 24.41 -13.31 -15.25
N ALA A 460 24.31 -14.62 -15.58
CA ALA A 460 23.82 -15.61 -14.63
C ALA A 460 24.79 -15.91 -13.48
N GLU A 461 26.11 -15.70 -13.67
CA GLU A 461 27.11 -15.97 -12.63
C GLU A 461 27.03 -14.93 -11.51
N ASN A 462 26.83 -13.65 -11.86
CA ASN A 462 26.78 -12.53 -10.93
C ASN A 462 25.36 -12.07 -10.62
N ALA A 463 24.32 -12.85 -10.99
CA ALA A 463 22.91 -12.48 -10.75
C ALA A 463 22.59 -12.15 -9.28
N HIS A 464 23.34 -12.70 -8.33
CA HIS A 464 23.18 -12.44 -6.89
C HIS A 464 23.66 -11.05 -6.46
N GLU A 465 24.43 -10.35 -7.30
CA GLU A 465 24.88 -8.98 -7.08
C GLU A 465 23.93 -7.93 -7.69
N ALA A 466 22.86 -8.38 -8.36
CA ALA A 466 21.91 -7.48 -9.02
C ALA A 466 21.25 -6.52 -8.03
N SER A 467 21.30 -5.22 -8.33
CA SER A 467 20.61 -4.16 -7.55
C SER A 467 19.17 -3.96 -7.98
N TYR A 468 18.82 -4.29 -9.22
CA TYR A 468 17.49 -4.08 -9.79
C TYR A 468 16.57 -5.26 -9.55
N LEU A 469 15.29 -5.07 -9.87
CA LEU A 469 14.25 -6.08 -9.66
C LEU A 469 14.54 -7.34 -10.47
N HIS A 470 14.66 -8.47 -9.80
CA HIS A 470 14.91 -9.77 -10.41
C HIS A 470 14.25 -10.89 -9.59
N PRO A 471 14.02 -12.09 -10.19
CA PRO A 471 13.47 -13.22 -9.46
C PRO A 471 14.52 -13.84 -8.54
N VAL A 472 14.09 -14.15 -7.32
CA VAL A 472 14.87 -14.89 -6.32
C VAL A 472 14.10 -16.14 -5.91
N VAL A 473 14.72 -17.30 -5.99
CA VAL A 473 14.13 -18.59 -5.61
C VAL A 473 14.91 -19.16 -4.43
N ARG A 474 14.21 -19.32 -3.30
CA ARG A 474 14.79 -19.89 -2.07
C ARG A 474 14.28 -21.29 -1.86
N HIS A 475 15.20 -22.22 -1.58
CA HIS A 475 14.87 -23.58 -1.21
C HIS A 475 14.95 -23.77 0.30
N TYR A 476 13.89 -24.36 0.84
CA TYR A 476 13.81 -24.78 2.24
C TYR A 476 13.63 -26.29 2.30
N ARG A 477 14.36 -26.94 3.20
CA ARG A 477 14.20 -28.35 3.53
C ARG A 477 13.79 -28.46 4.98
N ASP A 478 12.68 -29.12 5.25
CA ASP A 478 12.12 -29.26 6.59
C ASP A 478 12.01 -27.91 7.35
N GLY A 479 11.70 -26.83 6.63
CA GLY A 479 11.57 -25.46 7.16
C GLY A 479 12.87 -24.67 7.26
N ALA A 480 14.04 -25.27 7.06
CA ALA A 480 15.32 -24.58 7.08
C ALA A 480 15.72 -24.11 5.67
N LEU A 481 16.16 -22.83 5.54
CA LEU A 481 16.73 -22.31 4.29
C LEU A 481 18.05 -23.05 3.98
N THR A 482 18.15 -23.68 2.82
CA THR A 482 19.33 -24.45 2.40
C THR A 482 20.06 -23.83 1.23
N ALA A 483 19.36 -23.19 0.31
CA ALA A 483 19.96 -22.60 -0.89
C ALA A 483 19.12 -21.44 -1.44
N THR A 484 19.79 -20.53 -2.18
CA THR A 484 19.16 -19.42 -2.87
C THR A 484 19.69 -19.34 -4.29
N HIS A 485 18.79 -19.11 -5.25
CA HIS A 485 19.11 -18.91 -6.66
C HIS A 485 18.54 -17.59 -7.14
N HIS A 486 19.35 -16.79 -7.83
CA HIS A 486 18.97 -15.53 -8.44
C HIS A 486 18.89 -15.70 -9.96
N LEU A 487 17.81 -15.28 -10.59
CA LEU A 487 17.72 -15.20 -12.03
C LEU A 487 18.34 -13.86 -12.50
N ALA A 488 19.16 -13.91 -13.53
CA ALA A 488 19.85 -12.73 -14.05
C ALA A 488 18.86 -11.61 -14.44
N GLU A 489 19.17 -10.38 -14.03
CA GLU A 489 18.39 -9.21 -14.44
C GLU A 489 18.52 -8.93 -15.94
N ASN A 490 17.52 -8.30 -16.54
CA ASN A 490 17.60 -7.73 -17.87
C ASN A 490 16.72 -6.49 -18.00
N LEU A 491 17.00 -5.69 -19.04
CA LEU A 491 16.33 -4.41 -19.27
C LEU A 491 14.82 -4.54 -19.49
N GLU A 492 14.38 -5.65 -20.11
CA GLU A 492 12.98 -5.89 -20.42
C GLU A 492 12.19 -6.51 -19.27
N ASN A 493 12.84 -6.88 -18.17
CA ASN A 493 12.26 -7.67 -17.08
C ASN A 493 11.57 -8.94 -17.60
N ARG A 494 12.29 -9.66 -18.46
CA ARG A 494 11.89 -10.95 -19.05
C ARG A 494 12.92 -12.02 -18.70
N TRP A 495 12.46 -13.03 -18.01
CA TRP A 495 13.29 -14.10 -17.45
C TRP A 495 12.95 -15.44 -18.11
N ASP A 496 12.97 -15.49 -19.45
CA ASP A 496 12.54 -16.66 -20.24
C ASP A 496 13.61 -17.20 -21.20
N LEU A 497 14.84 -16.69 -21.15
CA LEU A 497 15.93 -17.20 -21.97
C LEU A 497 16.35 -18.61 -21.49
N PRO A 498 16.39 -19.63 -22.39
CA PRO A 498 16.66 -21.02 -22.00
C PRO A 498 17.99 -21.21 -21.27
N GLU A 499 19.07 -20.63 -21.79
CA GLU A 499 20.42 -20.84 -21.25
C GLU A 499 20.72 -19.98 -20.01
N VAL A 500 20.04 -18.84 -19.87
CA VAL A 500 20.33 -17.87 -18.80
C VAL A 500 19.40 -18.06 -17.61
N HIS A 501 18.12 -18.36 -17.85
CA HIS A 501 17.11 -18.38 -16.79
C HIS A 501 16.54 -19.79 -16.53
N GLN A 502 16.13 -20.50 -17.62
CA GLN A 502 15.40 -21.76 -17.45
C GLN A 502 16.32 -22.91 -17.01
N ARG A 503 17.41 -23.14 -17.75
CA ARG A 503 18.33 -24.25 -17.46
C ARG A 503 19.04 -24.11 -16.10
N PRO A 504 19.60 -22.93 -15.74
CA PRO A 504 20.20 -22.76 -14.42
C PRO A 504 19.21 -22.97 -13.28
N LEU A 505 17.96 -22.49 -13.41
CA LEU A 505 16.93 -22.74 -12.41
C LEU A 505 16.57 -24.23 -12.30
N ALA A 506 16.41 -24.94 -13.42
CA ALA A 506 16.15 -26.38 -13.39
C ALA A 506 17.31 -27.17 -12.75
N MET A 507 18.56 -26.79 -13.02
CA MET A 507 19.73 -27.36 -12.35
C MET A 507 19.71 -27.11 -10.85
N PHE A 508 19.44 -25.90 -10.42
CA PHE A 508 19.28 -25.54 -9.01
C PHE A 508 18.21 -26.40 -8.32
N VAL A 509 17.03 -26.52 -8.93
CA VAL A 509 15.94 -27.38 -8.40
C VAL A 509 16.37 -28.81 -8.30
N LYS A 510 17.07 -29.33 -9.32
CA LYS A 510 17.59 -30.71 -9.33
C LYS A 510 18.56 -30.98 -8.19
N GLU A 511 19.51 -30.09 -7.95
CA GLU A 511 20.49 -30.20 -6.87
C GLU A 511 19.80 -30.20 -5.50
N CYS A 512 18.86 -29.26 -5.30
CA CYS A 512 18.07 -29.20 -4.07
C CYS A 512 17.26 -30.46 -3.78
N LEU A 513 16.63 -31.03 -4.79
CA LEU A 513 15.84 -32.28 -4.63
C LEU A 513 16.71 -33.53 -4.44
N ALA A 514 17.92 -33.54 -4.97
CA ALA A 514 18.85 -34.66 -4.77
C ALA A 514 19.47 -34.71 -3.37
N GLY A 515 19.31 -33.65 -2.57
CA GLY A 515 19.83 -33.62 -1.19
C GLY A 515 21.35 -33.41 -1.12
N ALA A 516 21.93 -32.76 -2.12
CA ALA A 516 23.36 -32.43 -2.14
C ALA A 516 23.71 -31.32 -1.13
#